data_1ec09e12bf1bdba9781848759b105169
#
_entry.id   1ec09e12bf1bdba9781848759b105169
#
_cell.length_a   1.000
_cell.length_b   1.000
_cell.length_c   1.000
_cell.angle_alpha   90.00
_cell.angle_beta   90.00
_cell.angle_gamma   90.00
#
_symmetry.space_group_name_H-M   'P 1'
#
loop_
_entity.id
_entity.type
_entity.pdbx_description
1 polymer ?
#
loop_
_entity_poly.entity_id
_entity_poly.type
_entity_poly.pdbx_seq_one_letter_code
_entity_poly.pdbx_strand_id
1 'polypeptide(L)'
;IRKEKQNILLDLQNELHKTIIFITHDLDEALKIGDRIAILRDGSMVQDSDPQKIIMQPADDYVSDFIKDINRARVIQAKSIMTPSESKSSGATVKEEMVLEDILQIMSDAPSKPVTIENSKGKITGKIEMVNLIEGMKRPKSQGTNITG
;
A
#
# COMPACT_ATOMS: atom_id res chain seq x y z
N ILE A 1 -19.57 -0.69 14.24
CA ILE A 1 -20.47 -1.17 13.14
C ILE A 1 -19.71 -1.29 11.82
N ARG A 2 -18.94 -0.28 11.38
CA ARG A 2 -18.24 -0.27 10.08
C ARG A 2 -17.07 -1.28 10.03
N LYS A 3 -16.22 -1.30 11.05
CA LYS A 3 -15.10 -2.25 11.18
C LYS A 3 -15.56 -3.71 11.32
N GLU A 4 -16.68 -3.95 12.00
CA GLU A 4 -17.26 -5.29 12.13
C GLU A 4 -17.73 -5.85 10.79
N LYS A 5 -18.39 -5.03 9.95
CA LYS A 5 -18.82 -5.45 8.61
C LYS A 5 -17.63 -5.79 7.69
N GLN A 6 -16.53 -5.04 7.80
CA GLN A 6 -15.30 -5.29 7.05
C GLN A 6 -14.66 -6.62 7.46
N ASN A 7 -14.58 -6.91 8.76
CA ASN A 7 -14.03 -8.17 9.26
C ASN A 7 -14.89 -9.37 8.81
N ILE A 8 -16.21 -9.26 8.86
CA ILE A 8 -17.13 -10.32 8.40
C ILE A 8 -16.92 -10.61 6.90
N LEU A 9 -16.71 -9.59 6.07
CA LEU A 9 -16.44 -9.79 4.63
C LEU A 9 -15.11 -10.50 4.39
N LEU A 10 -14.06 -10.14 5.12
CA LEU A 10 -12.75 -10.78 5.04
C LEU A 10 -12.81 -12.24 5.52
N ASP A 11 -13.53 -12.51 6.61
CA ASP A 11 -13.72 -13.86 7.13
C ASP A 11 -14.50 -14.73 6.13
N LEU A 12 -15.57 -14.20 5.54
CA LEU A 12 -16.35 -14.89 4.50
C LEU A 12 -15.50 -15.16 3.24
N GLN A 13 -14.65 -14.24 2.83
CA GLN A 13 -13.77 -14.43 1.68
C GLN A 13 -12.77 -15.57 1.95
N ASN A 14 -12.19 -15.60 3.14
CA ASN A 14 -11.24 -16.64 3.56
C ASN A 14 -11.89 -18.01 3.67
N GLU A 15 -13.14 -18.09 4.13
CA GLU A 15 -13.87 -19.36 4.25
C GLU A 15 -14.40 -19.89 2.91
N LEU A 16 -14.92 -19.00 2.08
CA LEU A 16 -15.63 -19.39 0.87
C LEU A 16 -14.72 -19.53 -0.36
N HIS A 17 -13.53 -18.94 -0.34
CA HIS A 17 -12.60 -18.85 -1.48
C HIS A 17 -13.29 -18.39 -2.78
N LYS A 18 -14.25 -17.45 -2.65
CA LYS A 18 -15.04 -16.91 -3.75
C LYS A 18 -14.56 -15.53 -4.17
N THR A 19 -14.72 -15.22 -5.44
CA THR A 19 -14.56 -13.85 -5.93
C THR A 19 -15.75 -13.01 -5.46
N ILE A 20 -15.47 -11.94 -4.71
CA ILE A 20 -16.48 -11.00 -4.23
C ILE A 20 -16.27 -9.68 -4.95
N ILE A 21 -17.31 -9.12 -5.56
CA ILE A 21 -17.28 -7.77 -6.11
C ILE A 21 -17.98 -6.87 -5.11
N PHE A 22 -17.22 -5.89 -4.60
CA PHE A 22 -17.70 -4.93 -3.63
C PHE A 22 -17.71 -3.53 -4.26
N ILE A 23 -18.86 -2.86 -4.24
CA ILE A 23 -19.02 -1.51 -4.79
C ILE A 23 -19.12 -0.53 -3.64
N THR A 24 -18.23 0.45 -3.61
CA THR A 24 -18.20 1.50 -2.59
C THR A 24 -17.76 2.82 -3.20
N HIS A 25 -18.16 3.92 -2.58
CA HIS A 25 -17.60 5.25 -2.85
C HIS A 25 -16.53 5.64 -1.82
N ASP A 26 -16.24 4.77 -0.86
CA ASP A 26 -15.25 4.96 0.19
C ASP A 26 -13.94 4.27 -0.16
N LEU A 27 -12.95 5.06 -0.55
CA LEU A 27 -11.64 4.54 -0.96
C LEU A 27 -10.87 3.89 0.19
N ASP A 28 -10.98 4.41 1.43
CA ASP A 28 -10.34 3.78 2.60
C ASP A 28 -10.87 2.37 2.81
N GLU A 29 -12.15 2.16 2.56
CA GLU A 29 -12.78 0.85 2.65
C GLU A 29 -12.27 -0.08 1.54
N ALA A 30 -12.25 0.41 0.29
CA ALA A 30 -11.73 -0.34 -0.86
C ALA A 30 -10.27 -0.77 -0.66
N LEU A 31 -9.41 0.15 -0.17
CA LEU A 31 -7.98 -0.10 0.07
C LEU A 31 -7.72 -1.14 1.18
N LYS A 32 -8.66 -1.32 2.12
CA LYS A 32 -8.54 -2.28 3.22
C LYS A 32 -9.02 -3.67 2.87
N ILE A 33 -10.07 -3.76 2.02
CA ILE A 33 -10.76 -5.01 1.75
C ILE A 33 -10.32 -5.62 0.43
N GLY A 34 -10.07 -4.78 -0.59
CA GLY A 34 -9.87 -5.22 -1.95
C GLY A 34 -8.45 -5.74 -2.21
N ASP A 35 -8.35 -6.94 -2.78
CA ASP A 35 -7.10 -7.41 -3.40
C ASP A 35 -6.83 -6.65 -4.70
N ARG A 36 -7.91 -6.20 -5.35
CA ARG A 36 -7.89 -5.45 -6.60
C ARG A 36 -8.97 -4.36 -6.59
N ILE A 37 -8.62 -3.18 -7.08
CA ILE A 37 -9.49 -2.01 -7.08
C ILE A 37 -9.63 -1.47 -8.50
N ALA A 38 -10.87 -1.35 -8.96
CA ALA A 38 -11.22 -0.68 -10.21
C ALA A 38 -11.82 0.71 -9.90
N ILE A 39 -11.17 1.76 -10.38
CA ILE A 39 -11.65 3.13 -10.27
C ILE A 39 -12.37 3.50 -11.56
N LEU A 40 -13.64 3.92 -11.42
CA LEU A 40 -14.48 4.31 -12.55
C LEU A 40 -14.75 5.81 -12.51
N ARG A 41 -14.83 6.41 -13.70
CA ARG A 41 -15.24 7.78 -13.92
C ARG A 41 -16.16 7.84 -15.13
N ASP A 42 -17.35 8.41 -14.99
CA ASP A 42 -18.33 8.59 -16.07
C ASP A 42 -18.61 7.28 -16.85
N GLY A 43 -18.72 6.16 -16.13
CA GLY A 43 -18.98 4.85 -16.71
C GLY A 43 -17.77 4.15 -17.36
N SER A 44 -16.61 4.80 -17.36
CA SER A 44 -15.35 4.24 -17.90
C SER A 44 -14.39 3.86 -16.80
N MET A 45 -13.64 2.78 -16.98
CA MET A 45 -12.59 2.36 -16.07
C MET A 45 -11.35 3.23 -16.28
N VAL A 46 -10.92 3.95 -15.23
CA VAL A 46 -9.74 4.82 -15.26
C VAL A 46 -8.49 4.07 -14.83
N GLN A 47 -8.60 3.27 -13.76
CA GLN A 47 -7.50 2.44 -13.28
C GLN A 47 -8.05 1.16 -12.66
N ASP A 48 -7.34 0.05 -12.89
CA ASP A 48 -7.57 -1.25 -12.30
C ASP A 48 -6.24 -1.83 -11.84
N SER A 49 -6.01 -1.90 -10.53
CA SER A 49 -4.74 -2.31 -9.94
C SER A 49 -4.93 -2.81 -8.50
N ASP A 50 -3.86 -3.39 -7.94
CA ASP A 50 -3.80 -3.64 -6.49
C ASP A 50 -3.75 -2.31 -5.71
N PRO A 51 -4.10 -2.33 -4.40
CA PRO A 51 -4.12 -1.13 -3.55
C PRO A 51 -2.80 -0.37 -3.52
N GLN A 52 -1.65 -1.07 -3.50
CA GLN A 52 -0.33 -0.43 -3.44
C GLN A 52 -0.06 0.38 -4.69
N LYS A 53 -0.41 -0.17 -5.85
CA LYS A 53 -0.21 0.47 -7.14
C LYS A 53 -1.14 1.68 -7.34
N ILE A 54 -2.38 1.61 -6.85
CA ILE A 54 -3.28 2.77 -6.85
C ILE A 54 -2.64 3.95 -6.10
N ILE A 55 -2.08 3.70 -4.92
CA ILE A 55 -1.49 4.74 -4.06
C ILE A 55 -0.13 5.22 -4.58
N MET A 56 0.69 4.33 -5.12
CA MET A 56 2.07 4.65 -5.53
C MET A 56 2.15 5.21 -6.94
N GLN A 57 1.25 4.79 -7.83
CA GLN A 57 1.28 5.09 -9.26
C GLN A 57 -0.14 5.40 -9.77
N PRO A 58 -0.75 6.52 -9.34
CA PRO A 58 -2.05 6.94 -9.88
C PRO A 58 -1.96 7.13 -11.39
N ALA A 59 -2.97 6.66 -12.12
CA ALA A 59 -2.99 6.66 -13.58
C ALA A 59 -3.09 8.08 -14.17
N ASP A 60 -3.80 8.97 -13.49
CA ASP A 60 -4.00 10.35 -13.92
C ASP A 60 -4.26 11.29 -12.72
N ASP A 61 -4.50 12.56 -13.02
CA ASP A 61 -4.78 13.59 -12.01
C ASP A 61 -6.09 13.31 -11.27
N TYR A 62 -7.08 12.69 -11.92
CA TYR A 62 -8.33 12.32 -11.27
C TYR A 62 -8.11 11.27 -10.16
N VAL A 63 -7.34 10.23 -10.45
CA VAL A 63 -6.98 9.22 -9.44
C VAL A 63 -6.10 9.84 -8.36
N SER A 64 -5.14 10.70 -8.73
CA SER A 64 -4.28 11.41 -7.78
C SER A 64 -5.09 12.27 -6.81
N ASP A 65 -6.09 13.01 -7.31
CA ASP A 65 -7.00 13.79 -6.47
C ASP A 65 -7.89 12.91 -5.60
N PHE A 66 -8.31 11.76 -6.10
CA PHE A 66 -9.15 10.82 -5.38
C PHE A 66 -8.44 10.20 -4.17
N ILE A 67 -7.11 10.00 -4.26
CA ILE A 67 -6.28 9.42 -3.18
C ILE A 67 -5.59 10.44 -2.29
N LYS A 68 -5.74 11.74 -2.55
CA LYS A 68 -4.95 12.81 -1.88
C LYS A 68 -5.07 12.85 -0.36
N ASP A 69 -6.25 12.50 0.17
CA ASP A 69 -6.55 12.54 1.61
C ASP A 69 -6.25 11.22 2.34
N ILE A 70 -5.81 10.20 1.60
CA ILE A 70 -5.44 8.90 2.18
C ILE A 70 -4.16 9.03 3.00
N ASN A 71 -4.17 8.49 4.22
CA ASN A 71 -2.96 8.36 5.02
C ASN A 71 -2.07 7.25 4.45
N ARG A 72 -1.10 7.63 3.63
CA ARG A 72 -0.18 6.73 2.94
C ARG A 72 0.56 5.80 3.90
N ALA A 73 0.95 6.30 5.09
CA ALA A 73 1.68 5.50 6.07
C ALA A 73 0.88 4.29 6.59
N ARG A 74 -0.45 4.37 6.53
CA ARG A 74 -1.37 3.28 6.97
C ARG A 74 -1.73 2.29 5.87
N VAL A 75 -1.38 2.58 4.63
CA VAL A 75 -1.75 1.75 3.46
C VAL A 75 -0.52 1.15 2.80
N ILE A 76 0.54 1.93 2.63
CA ILE A 76 1.75 1.46 1.94
C ILE A 76 2.45 0.42 2.80
N GLN A 77 2.79 -0.70 2.18
CA GLN A 77 3.47 -1.84 2.80
C GLN A 77 4.96 -1.84 2.50
N ALA A 78 5.74 -2.50 3.37
CA ALA A 78 7.18 -2.66 3.26
C ALA A 78 7.65 -3.08 1.86
N LYS A 79 6.98 -4.08 1.26
CA LYS A 79 7.31 -4.61 -0.07
C LYS A 79 7.30 -3.55 -1.19
N SER A 80 6.52 -2.47 -1.01
CA SER A 80 6.36 -1.43 -2.03
C SER A 80 7.48 -0.39 -2.04
N ILE A 81 8.28 -0.31 -0.95
CA ILE A 81 9.33 0.70 -0.77
C ILE A 81 10.70 0.13 -0.41
N MET A 82 10.79 -1.18 -0.15
CA MET A 82 12.05 -1.81 0.22
C MET A 82 13.06 -1.79 -0.92
N THR A 83 14.33 -1.72 -0.57
CA THR A 83 15.43 -2.01 -1.47
C THR A 83 15.67 -3.52 -1.45
N PRO A 84 15.69 -4.22 -2.61
CA PRO A 84 15.94 -5.65 -2.65
C PRO A 84 17.26 -6.03 -1.95
N SER A 85 17.23 -7.05 -1.11
CA SER A 85 18.39 -7.57 -0.39
C SER A 85 18.14 -9.01 0.05
N GLU A 86 19.18 -9.84 0.02
CA GLU A 86 19.13 -11.19 0.56
C GLU A 86 19.86 -11.30 1.91
N SER A 87 20.48 -10.21 2.36
CA SER A 87 21.26 -10.16 3.59
C SER A 87 20.48 -9.55 4.73
N LYS A 88 20.64 -10.11 5.93
CA LYS A 88 20.06 -9.56 7.16
C LYS A 88 20.75 -8.24 7.52
N SER A 89 19.94 -7.24 7.88
CA SER A 89 20.38 -5.94 8.38
C SER A 89 20.62 -5.96 9.89
N SER A 90 21.20 -4.90 10.42
CA SER A 90 21.49 -4.76 11.86
C SER A 90 20.27 -4.43 12.73
N GLY A 91 19.15 -4.05 12.13
CA GLY A 91 17.91 -3.71 12.82
C GLY A 91 16.94 -4.88 12.95
N ALA A 92 15.69 -4.56 13.26
CA ALA A 92 14.61 -5.54 13.38
C ALA A 92 14.32 -6.26 12.05
N THR A 93 13.65 -7.40 12.13
CA THR A 93 13.11 -8.11 10.96
C THR A 93 11.58 -8.00 10.99
N VAL A 94 10.98 -7.61 9.88
CA VAL A 94 9.53 -7.43 9.74
C VAL A 94 9.02 -8.10 8.47
N LYS A 95 7.71 -8.33 8.40
CA LYS A 95 7.06 -8.91 7.24
C LYS A 95 6.85 -7.87 6.13
N GLU A 96 6.84 -8.36 4.89
CA GLU A 96 6.70 -7.51 3.69
C GLU A 96 5.32 -6.82 3.58
N GLU A 97 4.30 -7.31 4.30
CA GLU A 97 2.96 -6.72 4.39
C GLU A 97 2.84 -5.65 5.48
N MET A 98 3.83 -5.47 6.35
CA MET A 98 3.80 -4.45 7.40
C MET A 98 3.69 -3.05 6.81
N VAL A 99 2.79 -2.22 7.36
CA VAL A 99 2.60 -0.84 6.89
C VAL A 99 3.68 0.10 7.40
N LEU A 100 3.88 1.22 6.69
CA LEU A 100 4.97 2.16 7.00
C LEU A 100 4.84 2.77 8.40
N GLU A 101 3.62 3.02 8.90
CA GLU A 101 3.38 3.57 10.24
C GLU A 101 4.01 2.68 11.32
N ASP A 102 3.83 1.36 11.22
CA ASP A 102 4.37 0.40 12.18
C ASP A 102 5.90 0.27 12.05
N ILE A 103 6.42 0.29 10.81
CA ILE A 103 7.87 0.26 10.57
C ILE A 103 8.53 1.51 11.11
N LEU A 104 7.91 2.69 10.93
CA LEU A 104 8.42 3.94 11.47
C LEU A 104 8.51 3.90 12.99
N GLN A 105 7.53 3.31 13.66
CA GLN A 105 7.57 3.14 15.10
C GLN A 105 8.72 2.25 15.56
N ILE A 106 8.96 1.12 14.85
CA ILE A 106 10.10 0.24 15.14
C ILE A 106 11.44 0.97 14.92
N MET A 107 11.54 1.78 13.87
CA MET A 107 12.77 2.50 13.53
C MET A 107 12.99 3.75 14.40
N SER A 108 11.98 4.25 15.10
CA SER A 108 12.11 5.45 15.93
C SER A 108 13.16 5.31 17.03
N ASP A 109 13.33 4.09 17.58
CA ASP A 109 14.30 3.80 18.64
C ASP A 109 15.74 3.64 18.13
N ALA A 110 15.91 3.35 16.84
CA ALA A 110 17.21 3.18 16.21
C ALA A 110 17.18 3.62 14.73
N PRO A 111 17.04 4.92 14.42
CA PRO A 111 16.79 5.42 13.06
C PRO A 111 17.89 5.11 12.04
N SER A 112 19.11 4.89 12.52
CA SER A 112 20.27 4.55 11.67
C SER A 112 20.39 3.07 11.31
N LYS A 113 19.58 2.19 11.94
CA LYS A 113 19.63 0.74 11.69
C LYS A 113 18.58 0.36 10.64
N PRO A 114 18.99 -0.16 9.48
CA PRO A 114 18.06 -0.66 8.49
C PRO A 114 17.23 -1.84 9.03
N VAL A 115 15.97 -1.91 8.66
CA VAL A 115 15.07 -3.02 8.98
C VAL A 115 15.14 -4.06 7.88
N THR A 116 15.23 -5.33 8.26
CA THR A 116 15.20 -6.47 7.33
C THR A 116 13.75 -6.83 6.98
N ILE A 117 13.49 -7.06 5.70
CA ILE A 117 12.16 -7.47 5.21
C ILE A 117 12.19 -8.94 4.83
N GLU A 118 11.22 -9.70 5.31
CA GLU A 118 11.03 -11.10 4.95
C GLU A 118 9.60 -11.37 4.46
N ASN A 119 9.48 -12.33 3.54
CA ASN A 119 8.18 -12.79 3.06
C ASN A 119 7.51 -13.75 4.08
N SER A 120 6.30 -14.23 3.73
CA SER A 120 5.53 -15.17 4.56
C SER A 120 6.27 -16.49 4.85
N LYS A 121 7.23 -16.89 4.00
CA LYS A 121 8.06 -18.10 4.16
C LYS A 121 9.32 -17.86 4.99
N GLY A 122 9.54 -16.64 5.51
CA GLY A 122 10.73 -16.29 6.28
C GLY A 122 11.99 -16.05 5.41
N LYS A 123 11.86 -15.97 4.08
CA LYS A 123 12.96 -15.61 3.20
C LYS A 123 13.15 -14.11 3.20
N ILE A 124 14.40 -13.63 3.38
CA ILE A 124 14.73 -12.22 3.27
C ILE A 124 14.55 -11.77 1.82
N THR A 125 13.80 -10.70 1.62
CA THR A 125 13.44 -10.13 0.30
C THR A 125 13.96 -8.71 0.13
N GLY A 126 14.26 -8.02 1.23
CA GLY A 126 14.73 -6.64 1.14
C GLY A 126 15.17 -6.05 2.48
N LYS A 127 15.49 -4.77 2.40
CA LYS A 127 15.74 -3.90 3.56
C LYS A 127 15.07 -2.55 3.39
N ILE A 128 14.76 -1.91 4.51
CA ILE A 128 14.25 -0.53 4.55
C ILE A 128 15.18 0.31 5.41
N GLU A 129 15.61 1.42 4.86
CA GLU A 129 16.31 2.51 5.56
C GLU A 129 15.33 3.67 5.80
N MET A 130 15.64 4.60 6.69
CA MET A 130 14.76 5.75 7.00
C MET A 130 14.41 6.56 5.74
N VAL A 131 15.34 6.67 4.80
CA VAL A 131 15.10 7.36 3.53
C VAL A 131 13.98 6.71 2.72
N ASN A 132 13.88 5.38 2.72
CA ASN A 132 12.81 4.67 2.02
C ASN A 132 11.42 4.99 2.60
N LEU A 133 11.33 5.09 3.95
CA LEU A 133 10.08 5.49 4.62
C LEU A 133 9.67 6.91 4.22
N ILE A 134 10.62 7.85 4.28
CA ILE A 134 10.38 9.25 3.91
C ILE A 134 9.91 9.35 2.45
N GLU A 135 10.59 8.68 1.53
CA GLU A 135 10.20 8.67 0.10
C GLU A 135 8.82 8.01 -0.11
N GLY A 136 8.53 6.90 0.57
CA GLY A 136 7.23 6.22 0.50
C GLY A 136 6.07 7.09 0.99
N MET A 137 6.30 7.94 1.97
CA MET A 137 5.28 8.86 2.49
C MET A 137 5.04 10.09 1.61
N LYS A 138 5.99 10.46 0.73
CA LYS A 138 5.80 11.57 -0.21
C LYS A 138 4.65 11.27 -1.18
N ARG A 139 3.89 12.30 -1.51
CA ARG A 139 2.87 12.19 -2.57
C ARG A 139 3.57 12.01 -3.91
N PRO A 140 3.10 11.08 -4.78
CA PRO A 140 3.61 11.01 -6.14
C PRO A 140 3.35 12.34 -6.84
N LYS A 141 4.34 12.83 -7.59
CA LYS A 141 4.09 13.97 -8.49
C LYS A 141 3.14 13.47 -9.57
N SER A 142 2.03 14.19 -9.81
CA SER A 142 1.19 13.94 -10.96
C SER A 142 2.08 13.99 -12.20
N GLN A 143 2.01 12.97 -13.04
CA GLN A 143 2.62 13.04 -14.36
C GLN A 143 1.79 14.04 -15.16
N GLY A 144 2.21 15.30 -15.12
CA GLY A 144 1.59 16.33 -15.93
C GLY A 144 1.56 15.85 -17.37
N THR A 145 0.38 15.78 -17.94
CA THR A 145 0.18 15.59 -19.36
C THR A 145 0.90 16.74 -20.05
N ASN A 146 2.06 16.46 -20.66
CA ASN A 146 2.65 17.39 -21.62
C ASN A 146 1.66 17.50 -22.78
N ILE A 147 0.74 18.45 -22.66
CA ILE A 147 -0.02 18.95 -23.81
C ILE A 147 0.97 19.81 -24.58
N THR A 148 1.71 19.20 -25.49
CA THR A 148 2.36 19.92 -26.57
C THR A 148 1.25 20.33 -27.53
N GLY A 149 0.98 21.64 -27.53
CA GLY A 149 0.09 22.29 -28.49
C GLY A 149 0.61 22.21 -29.94
#